data_b516f2b22c2084296b8ba95902f10c98
#
_entry.id   b516f2b22c2084296b8ba95902f10c98
#
_cell.length_a   1.000
_cell.length_b   1.000
_cell.length_c   1.000
_cell.angle_alpha   90.00
_cell.angle_beta   90.00
_cell.angle_gamma   90.00
#
_symmetry.space_group_name_H-M   'P 1'
#
loop_
_entity.id
_entity.type
_entity.pdbx_description
1 polymer ?
#
loop_
_entity_poly.entity_id
_entity_poly.type
_entity_poly.pdbx_seq_one_letter_code
_entity_poly.pdbx_strand_id
1 'polypeptide(L)'
;MARPILWLFLFFFLCGGASAQEEGKRVVDEKAQMGLGDYFFEDGDFYRAITEYKRFLFFFPESLRAEEALWKIASSYFQGKKWDEALSAADDLLKKHPSSPWAPQAILLKGRCWMEKKEFSQARHYFLLAREMAAGTAIAQEAQWQTAVSFLREERWKEAAAEFRKVEASSRLYPRAEYWAQGLERIEQIPQKSPTTAGFLAILPGAGHLYCERYRDAGVAFGLNAAFIWGMVEAFKHENYVVGGILTFFELGWYSGNIYSAVSSAHKYNRNKKKEYLDNLEKEDRFSVGISFREKQPFFSFRYVF
;
A
#
# COMPACT_ATOMS: atom_id res chain seq x y z
N MET A 1 -101.51 -29.62 -10.06
CA MET A 1 -101.57 -28.51 -11.01
C MET A 1 -100.59 -27.43 -10.58
N ALA A 2 -99.42 -27.34 -11.15
CA ALA A 2 -98.52 -26.20 -11.11
C ALA A 2 -97.38 -26.43 -12.11
N ARG A 3 -97.29 -25.58 -13.12
CA ARG A 3 -96.26 -25.58 -14.14
C ARG A 3 -94.96 -24.99 -13.59
N PRO A 4 -93.77 -25.52 -13.84
CA PRO A 4 -92.52 -24.81 -13.57
C PRO A 4 -92.14 -23.87 -14.71
N ILE A 5 -91.77 -22.65 -14.36
CA ILE A 5 -91.20 -21.63 -15.26
C ILE A 5 -89.73 -21.92 -15.44
N LEU A 6 -89.39 -22.10 -16.71
CA LEU A 6 -88.01 -22.37 -17.16
C LEU A 6 -87.33 -21.02 -17.33
N TRP A 7 -86.28 -20.70 -16.51
CA TRP A 7 -85.40 -19.57 -16.71
C TRP A 7 -84.23 -19.96 -17.55
N LEU A 8 -84.19 -19.44 -18.74
CA LEU A 8 -83.07 -19.56 -19.65
C LEU A 8 -81.98 -18.55 -19.24
N PHE A 9 -80.87 -19.01 -18.67
CA PHE A 9 -79.73 -18.17 -18.47
C PHE A 9 -78.88 -18.20 -19.77
N LEU A 10 -78.92 -17.07 -20.47
CA LEU A 10 -78.03 -16.81 -21.60
C LEU A 10 -76.67 -16.43 -21.06
N PHE A 11 -75.71 -17.36 -21.11
CA PHE A 11 -74.31 -17.09 -20.81
C PHE A 11 -73.68 -16.38 -22.05
N PHE A 12 -73.50 -15.05 -21.93
CA PHE A 12 -72.66 -14.31 -22.85
C PHE A 12 -71.22 -14.65 -22.57
N PHE A 13 -70.58 -15.46 -23.39
CA PHE A 13 -69.15 -15.64 -23.41
C PHE A 13 -68.52 -14.39 -24.04
N LEU A 14 -68.15 -13.43 -23.23
CA LEU A 14 -67.23 -12.37 -23.63
C LEU A 14 -65.84 -13.02 -23.79
N CYS A 15 -65.48 -13.37 -25.01
CA CYS A 15 -64.08 -13.58 -25.37
C CYS A 15 -63.36 -12.25 -25.22
N GLY A 16 -62.89 -11.98 -24.00
CA GLY A 16 -61.84 -10.98 -23.76
C GLY A 16 -60.57 -11.45 -24.45
N GLY A 17 -60.25 -10.80 -25.58
CA GLY A 17 -58.97 -11.00 -26.24
C GLY A 17 -57.86 -10.66 -25.23
N ALA A 18 -57.21 -11.67 -24.69
CA ALA A 18 -55.93 -11.50 -24.04
C ALA A 18 -54.97 -10.96 -25.10
N SER A 19 -54.77 -9.64 -25.10
CA SER A 19 -53.61 -9.08 -25.79
C SER A 19 -52.40 -9.74 -25.16
N ALA A 20 -51.75 -10.66 -25.88
CA ALA A 20 -50.45 -11.11 -25.57
C ALA A 20 -49.57 -9.86 -25.48
N GLN A 21 -49.30 -9.42 -24.29
CA GLN A 21 -48.21 -8.49 -24.06
C GLN A 21 -46.98 -9.16 -24.63
N GLU A 22 -46.51 -8.66 -25.77
CA GLU A 22 -45.14 -9.00 -26.21
C GLU A 22 -44.25 -8.74 -25.01
N GLU A 23 -43.82 -9.81 -24.33
CA GLU A 23 -42.69 -9.75 -23.43
C GLU A 23 -41.52 -9.23 -24.28
N GLY A 24 -41.35 -7.91 -24.20
CA GLY A 24 -40.28 -7.23 -24.89
C GLY A 24 -39.00 -7.98 -24.54
N LYS A 25 -38.42 -8.65 -25.51
CA LYS A 25 -37.09 -9.22 -25.41
C LYS A 25 -36.22 -8.15 -24.79
N ARG A 26 -35.91 -8.29 -23.49
CA ARG A 26 -34.94 -7.40 -22.84
C ARG A 26 -33.62 -7.66 -23.52
N VAL A 27 -33.34 -6.90 -24.56
CA VAL A 27 -32.03 -6.90 -25.21
C VAL A 27 -31.05 -6.38 -24.16
N VAL A 28 -30.08 -7.20 -23.82
CA VAL A 28 -28.99 -6.76 -22.94
C VAL A 28 -28.32 -5.58 -23.66
N ASP A 29 -28.38 -4.40 -23.05
CA ASP A 29 -27.76 -3.20 -23.61
C ASP A 29 -26.27 -3.19 -23.21
N GLU A 30 -25.43 -2.91 -24.19
CA GLU A 30 -23.97 -2.84 -24.03
C GLU A 30 -23.55 -1.86 -22.92
N LYS A 31 -24.16 -0.65 -22.93
CA LYS A 31 -23.90 0.38 -21.94
C LYS A 31 -24.35 -0.05 -20.53
N ALA A 32 -25.53 -0.66 -20.42
CA ALA A 32 -26.06 -1.14 -19.16
C ALA A 32 -25.22 -2.28 -18.57
N GLN A 33 -24.75 -3.22 -19.43
CA GLN A 33 -23.91 -4.34 -18.99
C GLN A 33 -22.55 -3.86 -18.46
N MET A 34 -21.91 -2.91 -19.16
CA MET A 34 -20.65 -2.32 -18.74
C MET A 34 -20.85 -1.51 -17.44
N GLY A 35 -21.94 -0.71 -17.40
CA GLY A 35 -22.28 0.08 -16.22
C GLY A 35 -22.56 -0.76 -14.97
N LEU A 36 -23.09 -1.98 -15.12
CA LEU A 36 -23.27 -2.89 -14.00
C LEU A 36 -21.90 -3.36 -13.43
N GLY A 37 -20.93 -3.63 -14.29
CA GLY A 37 -19.56 -3.90 -13.87
C GLY A 37 -18.94 -2.72 -13.12
N ASP A 38 -19.14 -1.49 -13.64
CA ASP A 38 -18.66 -0.26 -13.01
C ASP A 38 -19.28 -0.04 -11.63
N TYR A 39 -20.58 -0.27 -11.50
CA TYR A 39 -21.29 -0.18 -10.22
C TYR A 39 -20.68 -1.10 -9.16
N PHE A 40 -20.46 -2.38 -9.47
CA PHE A 40 -19.85 -3.30 -8.51
C PHE A 40 -18.38 -2.95 -8.22
N PHE A 41 -17.66 -2.42 -9.19
CA PHE A 41 -16.30 -1.95 -8.99
C PHE A 41 -16.24 -0.78 -7.99
N GLU A 42 -17.14 0.21 -8.13
CA GLU A 42 -17.25 1.36 -7.24
C GLU A 42 -17.74 0.97 -5.83
N ASP A 43 -18.62 -0.03 -5.75
CA ASP A 43 -19.10 -0.60 -4.48
C ASP A 43 -18.02 -1.45 -3.76
N GLY A 44 -16.88 -1.73 -4.42
CA GLY A 44 -15.79 -2.55 -3.89
C GLY A 44 -16.03 -4.06 -4.02
N ASP A 45 -17.12 -4.51 -4.67
CA ASP A 45 -17.35 -5.92 -4.98
C ASP A 45 -16.63 -6.32 -6.27
N PHE A 46 -15.31 -6.41 -6.16
CA PHE A 46 -14.45 -6.69 -7.31
C PHE A 46 -14.72 -8.05 -7.96
N TYR A 47 -15.20 -9.03 -7.21
CA TYR A 47 -15.53 -10.34 -7.76
C TYR A 47 -16.73 -10.26 -8.70
N ARG A 48 -17.78 -9.56 -8.29
CA ARG A 48 -18.95 -9.33 -9.17
C ARG A 48 -18.59 -8.44 -10.34
N ALA A 49 -17.81 -7.38 -10.13
CA ALA A 49 -17.32 -6.51 -11.21
C ALA A 49 -16.62 -7.34 -12.31
N ILE A 50 -15.69 -8.22 -11.94
CA ILE A 50 -15.01 -9.13 -12.89
C ILE A 50 -16.01 -10.01 -13.64
N THR A 51 -17.02 -10.55 -12.94
CA THR A 51 -18.04 -11.39 -13.54
C THR A 51 -18.83 -10.62 -14.59
N GLU A 52 -19.24 -9.39 -14.29
CA GLU A 52 -20.03 -8.56 -15.22
C GLU A 52 -19.18 -8.08 -16.40
N TYR A 53 -17.91 -7.73 -16.22
CA TYR A 53 -17.01 -7.41 -17.34
C TYR A 53 -16.72 -8.63 -18.22
N LYS A 54 -16.58 -9.84 -17.66
CA LYS A 54 -16.47 -11.08 -18.45
C LYS A 54 -17.75 -11.40 -19.21
N ARG A 55 -18.92 -11.14 -18.59
CA ARG A 55 -20.22 -11.25 -19.26
C ARG A 55 -20.35 -10.24 -20.40
N PHE A 56 -19.88 -9.01 -20.20
CA PHE A 56 -19.80 -8.00 -21.26
C PHE A 56 -18.99 -8.51 -22.45
N LEU A 57 -17.78 -9.03 -22.22
CA LEU A 57 -16.95 -9.59 -23.29
C LEU A 57 -17.57 -10.79 -24.00
N PHE A 58 -18.39 -11.58 -23.30
CA PHE A 58 -19.11 -12.71 -23.88
C PHE A 58 -20.24 -12.24 -24.82
N PHE A 59 -21.03 -11.25 -24.43
CA PHE A 59 -22.13 -10.75 -25.23
C PHE A 59 -21.71 -9.77 -26.32
N PHE A 60 -20.61 -9.04 -26.11
CA PHE A 60 -20.14 -7.97 -27.00
C PHE A 60 -18.63 -8.11 -27.31
N PRO A 61 -18.19 -9.25 -27.91
CA PRO A 61 -16.76 -9.50 -28.16
C PRO A 61 -16.14 -8.49 -29.13
N GLU A 62 -16.93 -7.96 -30.07
CA GLU A 62 -16.48 -7.00 -31.09
C GLU A 62 -16.74 -5.53 -30.68
N SER A 63 -17.11 -5.29 -29.44
CA SER A 63 -17.33 -3.93 -28.93
C SER A 63 -16.04 -3.12 -28.93
N LEU A 64 -16.14 -1.84 -29.27
CA LEU A 64 -15.04 -0.88 -29.11
C LEU A 64 -14.61 -0.72 -27.65
N ARG A 65 -15.44 -1.18 -26.71
CA ARG A 65 -15.15 -1.17 -25.28
C ARG A 65 -14.59 -2.50 -24.75
N ALA A 66 -14.36 -3.48 -25.62
CA ALA A 66 -13.85 -4.78 -25.20
C ALA A 66 -12.45 -4.65 -24.53
N GLU A 67 -11.60 -3.80 -25.06
CA GLU A 67 -10.28 -3.51 -24.50
C GLU A 67 -10.36 -2.81 -23.13
N GLU A 68 -11.32 -1.88 -22.98
CA GLU A 68 -11.63 -1.25 -21.70
C GLU A 68 -12.08 -2.29 -20.65
N ALA A 69 -12.95 -3.23 -21.06
CA ALA A 69 -13.42 -4.29 -20.16
C ALA A 69 -12.28 -5.21 -19.72
N LEU A 70 -11.36 -5.58 -20.62
CA LEU A 70 -10.16 -6.36 -20.28
C LEU A 70 -9.28 -5.63 -19.26
N TRP A 71 -9.04 -4.34 -19.45
CA TRP A 71 -8.30 -3.54 -18.48
C TRP A 71 -9.03 -3.45 -17.13
N LYS A 72 -10.35 -3.25 -17.13
CA LYS A 72 -11.15 -3.20 -15.90
C LYS A 72 -11.14 -4.53 -15.15
N ILE A 73 -11.09 -5.67 -15.83
CA ILE A 73 -10.89 -6.98 -15.19
C ILE A 73 -9.54 -7.02 -14.47
N ALA A 74 -8.45 -6.62 -15.14
CA ALA A 74 -7.13 -6.58 -14.53
C ALA A 74 -7.10 -5.63 -13.32
N SER A 75 -7.70 -4.45 -13.45
CA SER A 75 -7.84 -3.46 -12.37
C SER A 75 -8.65 -4.01 -11.19
N SER A 76 -9.75 -4.74 -11.45
CA SER A 76 -10.59 -5.35 -10.40
C SER A 76 -9.82 -6.43 -9.64
N TYR A 77 -9.04 -7.26 -10.32
CA TYR A 77 -8.16 -8.22 -9.65
C TYR A 77 -7.13 -7.51 -8.77
N PHE A 78 -6.53 -6.41 -9.25
CA PHE A 78 -5.58 -5.62 -8.47
C PHE A 78 -6.22 -5.04 -7.21
N GLN A 79 -7.39 -4.41 -7.32
CA GLN A 79 -8.12 -3.85 -6.17
C GLN A 79 -8.54 -4.95 -5.17
N GLY A 80 -8.89 -6.13 -5.68
CA GLY A 80 -9.15 -7.33 -4.88
C GLY A 80 -7.91 -8.00 -4.28
N LYS A 81 -6.71 -7.39 -4.44
CA LYS A 81 -5.42 -7.91 -3.94
C LYS A 81 -5.04 -9.30 -4.51
N LYS A 82 -5.53 -9.59 -5.70
CA LYS A 82 -5.24 -10.81 -6.47
C LYS A 82 -4.16 -10.50 -7.51
N TRP A 83 -2.91 -10.39 -7.02
CA TRP A 83 -1.81 -9.84 -7.81
C TRP A 83 -1.44 -10.69 -9.02
N ASP A 84 -1.45 -12.02 -8.88
CA ASP A 84 -1.11 -12.94 -9.97
C ASP A 84 -2.18 -12.98 -11.04
N GLU A 85 -3.46 -12.97 -10.65
CA GLU A 85 -4.59 -12.88 -11.55
C GLU A 85 -4.64 -11.53 -12.27
N ALA A 86 -4.27 -10.43 -11.59
CA ALA A 86 -4.14 -9.11 -12.19
C ALA A 86 -3.04 -9.07 -13.24
N LEU A 87 -1.87 -9.67 -12.97
CA LEU A 87 -0.77 -9.81 -13.93
C LEU A 87 -1.22 -10.60 -15.16
N SER A 88 -1.88 -11.75 -14.97
CA SER A 88 -2.39 -12.58 -16.06
C SER A 88 -3.42 -11.85 -16.93
N ALA A 89 -4.37 -11.15 -16.29
CA ALA A 89 -5.39 -10.38 -17.02
C ALA A 89 -4.78 -9.20 -17.81
N ALA A 90 -3.77 -8.53 -17.25
CA ALA A 90 -3.03 -7.49 -17.96
C ALA A 90 -2.24 -8.06 -19.15
N ASP A 91 -1.63 -9.25 -18.99
CA ASP A 91 -0.94 -9.94 -20.09
C ASP A 91 -1.91 -10.38 -21.20
N ASP A 92 -3.12 -10.81 -20.86
CA ASP A 92 -4.16 -11.13 -21.84
C ASP A 92 -4.55 -9.93 -22.70
N LEU A 93 -4.72 -8.75 -22.09
CA LEU A 93 -4.95 -7.50 -22.81
C LEU A 93 -3.79 -7.20 -23.75
N LEU A 94 -2.55 -7.21 -23.25
CA LEU A 94 -1.37 -6.84 -24.04
C LEU A 94 -1.08 -7.82 -25.19
N LYS A 95 -1.38 -9.12 -25.01
CA LYS A 95 -1.23 -10.13 -26.07
C LYS A 95 -2.29 -10.02 -27.14
N LYS A 96 -3.56 -9.82 -26.76
CA LYS A 96 -4.68 -9.73 -27.69
C LYS A 96 -4.75 -8.39 -28.43
N HIS A 97 -4.39 -7.31 -27.72
CA HIS A 97 -4.52 -5.93 -28.18
C HIS A 97 -3.24 -5.12 -27.85
N PRO A 98 -2.11 -5.40 -28.51
CA PRO A 98 -0.83 -4.75 -28.19
C PRO A 98 -0.82 -3.24 -28.45
N SER A 99 -1.67 -2.77 -29.38
CA SER A 99 -1.84 -1.35 -29.70
C SER A 99 -3.01 -0.68 -28.99
N SER A 100 -3.56 -1.33 -27.97
CA SER A 100 -4.68 -0.78 -27.19
C SER A 100 -4.32 0.55 -26.53
N PRO A 101 -5.24 1.53 -26.48
CA PRO A 101 -5.06 2.73 -25.69
C PRO A 101 -4.94 2.44 -24.19
N TRP A 102 -5.35 1.23 -23.75
CA TRP A 102 -5.24 0.75 -22.37
C TRP A 102 -3.92 0.02 -22.08
N ALA A 103 -3.09 -0.23 -23.12
CA ALA A 103 -1.82 -0.94 -22.94
C ALA A 103 -0.86 -0.24 -21.94
N PRO A 104 -0.66 1.09 -21.99
CA PRO A 104 0.19 1.76 -21.00
C PRO A 104 -0.33 1.63 -19.56
N GLN A 105 -1.65 1.70 -19.36
CA GLN A 105 -2.28 1.50 -18.05
C GLN A 105 -2.10 0.06 -17.56
N ALA A 106 -2.21 -0.94 -18.46
CA ALA A 106 -2.00 -2.34 -18.12
C ALA A 106 -0.55 -2.60 -17.71
N ILE A 107 0.42 -2.01 -18.41
CA ILE A 107 1.84 -2.11 -18.04
C ILE A 107 2.11 -1.41 -16.70
N LEU A 108 1.55 -0.23 -16.47
CA LEU A 108 1.65 0.46 -15.18
C LEU A 108 1.06 -0.40 -14.04
N LEU A 109 -0.08 -1.04 -14.29
CA LEU A 109 -0.72 -1.95 -13.34
C LEU A 109 0.18 -3.15 -13.01
N LYS A 110 0.85 -3.74 -14.01
CA LYS A 110 1.84 -4.81 -13.77
C LYS A 110 2.95 -4.34 -12.85
N GLY A 111 3.48 -3.13 -13.06
CA GLY A 111 4.47 -2.54 -12.16
C GLY A 111 3.93 -2.43 -10.71
N ARG A 112 2.69 -1.99 -10.55
CA ARG A 112 2.04 -1.93 -9.23
C ARG A 112 1.85 -3.31 -8.59
N CYS A 113 1.49 -4.33 -9.36
CA CYS A 113 1.41 -5.71 -8.85
C CYS A 113 2.75 -6.18 -8.29
N TRP A 114 3.84 -5.94 -9.01
CA TRP A 114 5.18 -6.30 -8.55
C TRP A 114 5.63 -5.49 -7.32
N MET A 115 5.17 -4.22 -7.20
CA MET A 115 5.36 -3.42 -5.97
C MET A 115 4.72 -4.08 -4.75
N GLU A 116 3.48 -4.57 -4.88
CA GLU A 116 2.77 -5.23 -3.78
C GLU A 116 3.37 -6.60 -3.44
N LYS A 117 3.97 -7.28 -4.43
CA LYS A 117 4.77 -8.50 -4.23
C LYS A 117 6.16 -8.22 -3.65
N LYS A 118 6.55 -6.95 -3.46
CA LYS A 118 7.87 -6.49 -2.99
C LYS A 118 9.03 -6.81 -3.94
N GLU A 119 8.71 -7.11 -5.18
CA GLU A 119 9.69 -7.34 -6.26
C GLU A 119 10.00 -6.00 -6.95
N PHE A 120 10.70 -5.12 -6.23
CA PHE A 120 10.86 -3.71 -6.62
C PHE A 120 11.63 -3.53 -7.92
N SER A 121 12.61 -4.38 -8.22
CA SER A 121 13.33 -4.29 -9.50
C SER A 121 12.43 -4.64 -10.69
N GLN A 122 11.56 -5.64 -10.56
CA GLN A 122 10.56 -5.96 -11.56
C GLN A 122 9.55 -4.83 -11.71
N ALA A 123 9.09 -4.25 -10.61
CA ALA A 123 8.19 -3.11 -10.63
C ALA A 123 8.78 -1.94 -11.44
N ARG A 124 10.05 -1.58 -11.18
CA ARG A 124 10.74 -0.50 -11.90
C ARG A 124 10.90 -0.79 -13.41
N HIS A 125 11.14 -2.04 -13.78
CA HIS A 125 11.17 -2.43 -15.18
C HIS A 125 9.83 -2.11 -15.88
N TYR A 126 8.70 -2.50 -15.29
CA TYR A 126 7.39 -2.20 -15.87
C TYR A 126 7.04 -0.71 -15.82
N PHE A 127 7.45 0.02 -14.79
CA PHE A 127 7.27 1.49 -14.76
C PHE A 127 8.08 2.18 -15.86
N LEU A 128 9.29 1.72 -16.15
CA LEU A 128 10.08 2.23 -17.25
C LEU A 128 9.37 2.02 -18.60
N LEU A 129 8.87 0.79 -18.85
CA LEU A 129 8.12 0.47 -20.06
C LEU A 129 6.85 1.34 -20.20
N ALA A 130 6.08 1.51 -19.10
CA ALA A 130 4.88 2.37 -19.11
C ALA A 130 5.23 3.82 -19.43
N ARG A 131 6.33 4.33 -18.87
CA ARG A 131 6.82 5.70 -19.12
C ARG A 131 7.22 5.90 -20.58
N GLU A 132 7.93 4.95 -21.17
CA GLU A 132 8.38 5.01 -22.57
C GLU A 132 7.19 4.92 -23.54
N MET A 133 6.24 4.00 -23.29
CA MET A 133 5.06 3.82 -24.13
C MET A 133 4.11 5.02 -24.09
N ALA A 134 4.02 5.71 -22.96
CA ALA A 134 3.11 6.83 -22.75
C ALA A 134 3.84 8.17 -22.55
N ALA A 135 4.97 8.37 -23.22
CA ALA A 135 5.79 9.57 -23.06
C ALA A 135 4.94 10.86 -23.22
N GLY A 136 5.17 11.83 -22.34
CA GLY A 136 4.45 13.11 -22.34
C GLY A 136 3.03 13.05 -21.75
N THR A 137 2.57 11.89 -21.26
CA THR A 137 1.22 11.75 -20.67
C THR A 137 1.25 11.69 -19.14
N ALA A 138 0.05 11.79 -18.54
CA ALA A 138 -0.12 11.61 -17.10
C ALA A 138 0.31 10.20 -16.62
N ILE A 139 0.21 9.18 -17.50
CA ILE A 139 0.64 7.80 -17.18
C ILE A 139 2.15 7.73 -17.03
N ALA A 140 2.90 8.41 -17.91
CA ALA A 140 4.35 8.48 -17.80
C ALA A 140 4.79 9.17 -16.50
N GLN A 141 4.09 10.23 -16.09
CA GLN A 141 4.37 10.93 -14.85
C GLN A 141 4.03 10.07 -13.62
N GLU A 142 2.93 9.33 -13.68
CA GLU A 142 2.57 8.36 -12.63
C GLU A 142 3.61 7.23 -12.54
N ALA A 143 4.07 6.69 -13.66
CA ALA A 143 5.11 5.67 -13.70
C ALA A 143 6.43 6.18 -13.10
N GLN A 144 6.80 7.45 -13.39
CA GLN A 144 7.97 8.10 -12.78
C GLN A 144 7.82 8.24 -11.27
N TRP A 145 6.65 8.67 -10.80
CA TRP A 145 6.32 8.72 -9.37
C TRP A 145 6.44 7.35 -8.71
N GLN A 146 5.86 6.31 -9.31
CA GLN A 146 5.89 4.95 -8.77
C GLN A 146 7.32 4.36 -8.74
N THR A 147 8.16 4.77 -9.69
CA THR A 147 9.59 4.43 -9.66
C THR A 147 10.26 5.00 -8.41
N ALA A 148 10.03 6.27 -8.09
CA ALA A 148 10.55 6.90 -6.88
C ALA A 148 10.02 6.22 -5.60
N VAL A 149 8.71 5.92 -5.56
CA VAL A 149 8.08 5.19 -4.45
C VAL A 149 8.69 3.79 -4.28
N SER A 150 9.10 3.12 -5.36
CA SER A 150 9.76 1.81 -5.25
C SER A 150 11.07 1.87 -4.49
N PHE A 151 11.90 2.90 -4.78
CA PHE A 151 13.14 3.14 -4.03
C PHE A 151 12.87 3.54 -2.57
N LEU A 152 11.81 4.34 -2.34
CA LEU A 152 11.37 4.70 -0.99
C LEU A 152 11.03 3.46 -0.17
N ARG A 153 10.30 2.49 -0.74
CA ARG A 153 9.94 1.22 -0.08
C ARG A 153 11.15 0.28 0.15
N GLU A 154 12.23 0.45 -0.62
CA GLU A 154 13.52 -0.24 -0.41
C GLU A 154 14.44 0.47 0.59
N GLU A 155 13.99 1.56 1.23
CA GLU A 155 14.81 2.42 2.11
C GLU A 155 16.03 3.05 1.40
N ARG A 156 15.98 3.18 0.10
CA ARG A 156 17.00 3.79 -0.76
C ARG A 156 16.69 5.26 -0.97
N TRP A 157 16.91 6.05 0.06
CA TRP A 157 16.44 7.42 0.18
C TRP A 157 17.02 8.36 -0.88
N LYS A 158 18.30 8.22 -1.20
CA LYS A 158 18.96 9.05 -2.21
C LYS A 158 18.42 8.83 -3.61
N GLU A 159 18.26 7.55 -3.96
CA GLU A 159 17.71 7.18 -5.26
C GLU A 159 16.22 7.58 -5.36
N ALA A 160 15.47 7.41 -4.28
CA ALA A 160 14.09 7.87 -4.24
C ALA A 160 14.00 9.39 -4.46
N ALA A 161 14.81 10.20 -3.77
CA ALA A 161 14.85 11.65 -3.95
C ALA A 161 15.23 12.03 -5.38
N ALA A 162 16.23 11.35 -5.96
CA ALA A 162 16.66 11.58 -7.33
C ALA A 162 15.56 11.27 -8.35
N GLU A 163 14.79 10.20 -8.12
CA GLU A 163 13.67 9.82 -9.02
C GLU A 163 12.47 10.76 -8.86
N PHE A 164 12.16 11.24 -7.64
CA PHE A 164 11.12 12.24 -7.44
C PHE A 164 11.45 13.55 -8.19
N ARG A 165 12.70 13.99 -8.23
CA ARG A 165 13.11 15.20 -8.98
C ARG A 165 12.98 15.09 -10.50
N LYS A 166 12.86 13.88 -11.04
CA LYS A 166 12.62 13.66 -12.47
C LYS A 166 11.14 13.86 -12.87
N VAL A 167 10.24 14.06 -11.90
CA VAL A 167 8.85 14.40 -12.19
C VAL A 167 8.82 15.79 -12.80
N GLU A 168 8.20 15.93 -13.97
CA GLU A 168 8.17 17.18 -14.71
C GLU A 168 7.39 18.28 -14.00
N ALA A 169 7.85 19.52 -14.10
CA ALA A 169 7.19 20.68 -13.47
C ALA A 169 5.76 20.91 -13.99
N SER A 170 5.45 20.45 -15.20
CA SER A 170 4.10 20.47 -15.80
C SER A 170 3.14 19.47 -15.16
N SER A 171 3.65 18.46 -14.44
CA SER A 171 2.85 17.42 -13.82
C SER A 171 2.12 17.92 -12.58
N ARG A 172 0.87 17.50 -12.41
CA ARG A 172 0.14 17.71 -11.15
C ARG A 172 0.81 17.06 -9.94
N LEU A 173 1.70 16.08 -10.16
CA LEU A 173 2.45 15.39 -9.11
C LEU A 173 3.71 16.17 -8.69
N TYR A 174 4.12 17.19 -9.45
CA TYR A 174 5.37 17.90 -9.23
C TYR A 174 5.49 18.51 -7.81
N PRO A 175 4.50 19.26 -7.30
CA PRO A 175 4.64 19.86 -5.96
C PRO A 175 4.85 18.80 -4.86
N ARG A 176 4.18 17.66 -5.03
CA ARG A 176 4.29 16.53 -4.13
C ARG A 176 5.63 15.81 -4.27
N ALA A 177 6.10 15.64 -5.50
CA ALA A 177 7.40 15.04 -5.78
C ALA A 177 8.55 15.88 -5.24
N GLU A 178 8.50 17.19 -5.40
CA GLU A 178 9.49 18.12 -4.86
C GLU A 178 9.49 18.10 -3.31
N TYR A 179 8.33 18.08 -2.68
CA TYR A 179 8.20 17.94 -1.23
C TYR A 179 8.89 16.66 -0.72
N TRP A 180 8.62 15.50 -1.37
CA TRP A 180 9.24 14.23 -1.00
C TRP A 180 10.75 14.24 -1.26
N ALA A 181 11.21 14.77 -2.40
CA ALA A 181 12.63 14.87 -2.72
C ALA A 181 13.40 15.64 -1.65
N GLN A 182 12.90 16.84 -1.28
CA GLN A 182 13.52 17.68 -0.24
C GLN A 182 13.46 17.01 1.14
N GLY A 183 12.35 16.36 1.47
CA GLY A 183 12.20 15.62 2.74
C GLY A 183 13.20 14.47 2.86
N LEU A 184 13.38 13.70 1.79
CA LEU A 184 14.28 12.55 1.79
C LEU A 184 15.76 12.95 1.87
N GLU A 185 16.15 14.11 1.35
CA GLU A 185 17.52 14.62 1.53
C GLU A 185 17.84 14.97 2.98
N ARG A 186 16.85 15.44 3.73
CA ARG A 186 17.00 15.75 5.16
C ARG A 186 17.10 14.51 6.03
N ILE A 187 16.68 13.34 5.56
CA ILE A 187 16.69 12.09 6.35
C ILE A 187 18.12 11.70 6.80
N GLU A 188 19.13 12.04 6.00
CA GLU A 188 20.52 11.80 6.35
C GLU A 188 21.06 12.78 7.41
N GLN A 189 20.41 13.90 7.59
CA GLN A 189 20.78 14.92 8.59
C GLN A 189 20.20 14.62 9.97
N ILE A 190 19.34 13.59 10.09
CA ILE A 190 18.74 13.20 11.36
C ILE A 190 19.86 12.73 12.29
N PRO A 191 19.96 13.32 13.51
CA PRO A 191 20.97 12.93 14.49
C PRO A 191 20.88 11.42 14.81
N GLN A 192 22.00 10.73 14.66
CA GLN A 192 22.09 9.30 14.89
C GLN A 192 22.97 8.99 16.11
N LYS A 193 22.61 7.93 16.83
CA LYS A 193 23.45 7.37 17.90
C LYS A 193 24.46 6.39 17.30
N SER A 194 25.73 6.53 17.65
CA SER A 194 26.77 5.62 17.19
C SER A 194 26.67 4.26 17.91
N PRO A 195 26.50 3.14 17.20
CA PRO A 195 26.51 1.80 17.81
C PRO A 195 27.82 1.49 18.52
N THR A 196 28.95 1.93 17.97
CA THR A 196 30.28 1.76 18.57
C THR A 196 30.38 2.53 19.89
N THR A 197 29.91 3.78 19.93
CA THR A 197 29.87 4.58 21.15
C THR A 197 28.97 3.94 22.21
N ALA A 198 27.81 3.43 21.81
CA ALA A 198 26.88 2.74 22.72
C ALA A 198 27.52 1.50 23.32
N GLY A 199 28.23 0.70 22.52
CA GLY A 199 28.97 -0.47 22.98
C GLY A 199 30.12 -0.11 23.92
N PHE A 200 30.86 0.94 23.60
CA PHE A 200 31.96 1.42 24.45
C PHE A 200 31.47 1.95 25.81
N LEU A 201 30.41 2.73 25.80
CA LEU A 201 29.76 3.21 27.03
C LEU A 201 29.17 2.07 27.89
N ALA A 202 28.78 0.96 27.23
CA ALA A 202 28.21 -0.19 27.94
C ALA A 202 29.26 -0.99 28.77
N ILE A 203 30.56 -0.65 28.67
CA ILE A 203 31.61 -1.10 29.59
C ILE A 203 31.22 -0.65 31.03
N LEU A 204 30.62 0.53 31.18
CA LEU A 204 29.92 0.89 32.38
C LEU A 204 28.46 0.39 32.29
N PRO A 205 28.07 -0.59 33.10
CA PRO A 205 26.73 -1.16 33.03
C PRO A 205 25.61 -0.12 33.02
N GLY A 206 24.72 -0.19 32.00
CA GLY A 206 23.63 0.75 31.83
C GLY A 206 23.95 2.03 31.03
N ALA A 207 25.22 2.49 31.00
CA ALA A 207 25.56 3.75 30.34
C ALA A 207 25.32 3.73 28.83
N GLY A 208 25.54 2.60 28.12
CA GLY A 208 25.21 2.45 26.72
C GLY A 208 23.70 2.55 26.42
N HIS A 209 22.87 2.01 27.31
CA HIS A 209 21.40 2.16 27.22
C HIS A 209 20.97 3.59 27.48
N LEU A 210 21.57 4.25 28.50
CA LEU A 210 21.31 5.66 28.80
C LEU A 210 21.63 6.56 27.62
N TYR A 211 22.75 6.32 26.93
CA TYR A 211 23.13 7.01 25.70
C TYR A 211 22.06 6.88 24.61
N CYS A 212 21.41 5.71 24.53
CA CYS A 212 20.33 5.42 23.58
C CYS A 212 18.94 5.84 24.08
N GLU A 213 18.84 6.63 25.18
CA GLU A 213 17.61 7.15 25.80
C GLU A 213 16.67 6.02 26.33
N ARG A 214 17.26 4.84 26.60
CA ARG A 214 16.54 3.68 27.17
C ARG A 214 16.74 3.63 28.68
N TYR A 215 16.15 4.59 29.40
CA TYR A 215 16.36 4.81 30.84
C TYR A 215 15.99 3.60 31.68
N ARG A 216 14.90 2.89 31.37
CA ARG A 216 14.46 1.69 32.12
C ARG A 216 15.47 0.55 31.96
N ASP A 217 15.93 0.31 30.76
CA ASP A 217 16.93 -0.74 30.50
C ASP A 217 18.28 -0.37 31.10
N ALA A 218 18.64 0.89 31.11
CA ALA A 218 19.83 1.39 31.78
C ALA A 218 19.80 1.09 33.28
N GLY A 219 18.67 1.38 33.94
CA GLY A 219 18.51 1.09 35.39
C GLY A 219 18.55 -0.41 35.69
N VAL A 220 17.89 -1.23 34.85
CA VAL A 220 17.93 -2.71 35.03
C VAL A 220 19.34 -3.25 34.80
N ALA A 221 20.01 -2.82 33.74
CA ALA A 221 21.37 -3.26 33.44
C ALA A 221 22.34 -2.88 34.57
N PHE A 222 22.27 -1.64 35.09
CA PHE A 222 23.09 -1.20 36.19
C PHE A 222 22.81 -2.01 37.46
N GLY A 223 21.53 -2.12 37.87
CA GLY A 223 21.15 -2.78 39.13
C GLY A 223 21.53 -4.27 39.14
N LEU A 224 21.28 -4.98 38.04
CA LEU A 224 21.62 -6.41 37.94
C LEU A 224 23.13 -6.64 37.98
N ASN A 225 23.92 -5.92 37.14
CA ASN A 225 25.38 -6.07 37.18
C ASN A 225 25.94 -5.68 38.55
N ALA A 226 25.44 -4.61 39.17
CA ALA A 226 25.89 -4.23 40.53
C ALA A 226 25.60 -5.34 41.57
N ALA A 227 24.41 -5.96 41.48
CA ALA A 227 24.04 -7.06 42.40
C ALA A 227 24.91 -8.30 42.19
N PHE A 228 25.18 -8.70 40.95
CA PHE A 228 26.05 -9.83 40.63
C PHE A 228 27.50 -9.57 41.08
N ILE A 229 28.05 -8.40 40.78
CA ILE A 229 29.41 -8.01 41.16
C ILE A 229 29.53 -7.98 42.69
N TRP A 230 28.55 -7.39 43.37
CA TRP A 230 28.54 -7.37 44.83
C TRP A 230 28.46 -8.76 45.46
N GLY A 231 27.52 -9.60 44.94
CA GLY A 231 27.38 -10.98 45.42
C GLY A 231 28.63 -11.84 45.14
N MET A 232 29.28 -11.65 43.99
CA MET A 232 30.56 -12.29 43.66
C MET A 232 31.66 -11.90 44.64
N VAL A 233 31.85 -10.60 44.89
CA VAL A 233 32.87 -10.09 45.84
C VAL A 233 32.61 -10.62 47.23
N GLU A 234 31.36 -10.65 47.69
CA GLU A 234 31.00 -11.13 49.02
C GLU A 234 31.23 -12.64 49.15
N ALA A 235 30.89 -13.43 48.11
CA ALA A 235 31.16 -14.87 48.08
C ALA A 235 32.65 -15.18 48.19
N PHE A 236 33.50 -14.48 47.47
CA PHE A 236 34.97 -14.66 47.54
C PHE A 236 35.55 -14.22 48.90
N LYS A 237 35.04 -13.12 49.50
CA LYS A 237 35.46 -12.68 50.85
C LYS A 237 35.20 -13.74 51.95
N HIS A 238 34.08 -14.47 51.80
CA HIS A 238 33.73 -15.56 52.72
C HIS A 238 34.23 -16.93 52.28
N GLU A 239 35.28 -16.98 51.41
CA GLU A 239 35.92 -18.20 50.94
C GLU A 239 34.97 -19.19 50.22
N ASN A 240 33.76 -18.72 49.83
CA ASN A 240 32.79 -19.54 49.10
C ASN A 240 33.10 -19.52 47.56
N TYR A 241 34.20 -20.18 47.19
CA TYR A 241 34.72 -20.14 45.82
C TYR A 241 33.76 -20.76 44.78
N VAL A 242 32.96 -21.73 45.18
CA VAL A 242 31.97 -22.35 44.27
C VAL A 242 30.89 -21.36 43.87
N VAL A 243 30.28 -20.67 44.87
CA VAL A 243 29.26 -19.66 44.59
C VAL A 243 29.87 -18.47 43.88
N GLY A 244 31.05 -18.00 44.27
CA GLY A 244 31.75 -16.92 43.59
C GLY A 244 32.04 -17.25 42.12
N GLY A 245 32.46 -18.49 41.81
CA GLY A 245 32.70 -18.96 40.46
C GLY A 245 31.44 -19.01 39.62
N ILE A 246 30.33 -19.51 40.18
CA ILE A 246 29.03 -19.53 39.50
C ILE A 246 28.56 -18.13 39.17
N LEU A 247 28.59 -17.20 40.11
CA LEU A 247 28.21 -15.79 39.93
C LEU A 247 29.08 -15.10 38.89
N THR A 248 30.41 -15.38 38.89
CA THR A 248 31.33 -14.86 37.85
C THR A 248 30.95 -15.34 36.46
N PHE A 249 30.63 -16.63 36.32
CA PHE A 249 30.23 -17.20 35.04
C PHE A 249 28.95 -16.54 34.49
N PHE A 250 27.94 -16.37 35.34
CA PHE A 250 26.71 -15.70 34.93
C PHE A 250 26.91 -14.22 34.65
N GLU A 251 27.73 -13.52 35.42
CA GLU A 251 28.03 -12.10 35.21
C GLU A 251 28.76 -11.87 33.87
N LEU A 252 29.74 -12.70 33.51
CA LEU A 252 30.42 -12.60 32.23
C LEU A 252 29.44 -12.73 31.05
N GLY A 253 28.49 -13.68 31.11
CA GLY A 253 27.45 -13.84 30.11
C GLY A 253 26.49 -12.65 30.06
N TRP A 254 26.05 -12.19 31.24
CA TRP A 254 25.14 -11.06 31.34
C TRP A 254 25.79 -9.74 30.93
N TYR A 255 27.02 -9.51 31.31
CA TYR A 255 27.81 -8.33 30.95
C TYR A 255 28.03 -8.22 29.45
N SER A 256 28.43 -9.31 28.78
CA SER A 256 28.59 -9.34 27.33
C SER A 256 27.27 -9.13 26.61
N GLY A 257 26.16 -9.71 27.11
CA GLY A 257 24.81 -9.47 26.65
C GLY A 257 24.36 -8.01 26.76
N ASN A 258 24.76 -7.34 27.86
CA ASN A 258 24.50 -5.92 28.07
C ASN A 258 25.18 -5.02 27.02
N ILE A 259 26.46 -5.30 26.67
CA ILE A 259 27.17 -4.58 25.62
C ILE A 259 26.47 -4.78 24.25
N TYR A 260 26.13 -6.02 23.91
CA TYR A 260 25.41 -6.32 22.67
C TYR A 260 24.04 -5.63 22.61
N SER A 261 23.31 -5.65 23.73
CA SER A 261 22.01 -4.97 23.86
C SER A 261 22.11 -3.46 23.67
N ALA A 262 23.16 -2.82 24.17
CA ALA A 262 23.42 -1.39 24.01
C ALA A 262 23.69 -1.03 22.55
N VAL A 263 24.53 -1.82 21.84
CA VAL A 263 24.80 -1.68 20.39
C VAL A 263 23.50 -1.81 19.59
N SER A 264 22.70 -2.86 19.89
CA SER A 264 21.39 -3.08 19.25
C SER A 264 20.43 -1.94 19.52
N SER A 265 20.50 -1.32 20.69
CA SER A 265 19.67 -0.17 21.08
C SER A 265 19.95 1.06 20.24
N ALA A 266 21.24 1.33 19.90
CA ALA A 266 21.60 2.41 19.00
C ALA A 266 21.04 2.20 17.58
N HIS A 267 21.13 0.99 17.04
CA HIS A 267 20.53 0.66 15.75
C HIS A 267 18.98 0.84 15.77
N LYS A 268 18.33 0.38 16.83
CA LYS A 268 16.86 0.55 17.02
C LYS A 268 16.48 2.02 17.10
N TYR A 269 17.23 2.82 17.87
CA TYR A 269 17.03 4.26 17.99
C TYR A 269 17.07 4.94 16.63
N ASN A 270 18.14 4.71 15.88
CA ASN A 270 18.34 5.32 14.55
C ASN A 270 17.21 4.95 13.59
N ARG A 271 16.83 3.67 13.55
CA ARG A 271 15.72 3.21 12.70
C ARG A 271 14.39 3.84 13.11
N ASN A 272 14.10 3.93 14.40
CA ASN A 272 12.88 4.54 14.89
C ASN A 272 12.82 6.03 14.59
N LYS A 273 13.94 6.76 14.69
CA LYS A 273 14.00 8.19 14.35
C LYS A 273 13.77 8.45 12.86
N LYS A 274 14.36 7.62 11.99
CA LYS A 274 14.09 7.71 10.55
C LYS A 274 12.63 7.39 10.24
N LYS A 275 12.08 6.36 10.85
CA LYS A 275 10.67 5.99 10.67
C LYS A 275 9.73 7.10 11.14
N GLU A 276 9.93 7.65 12.33
CA GLU A 276 9.15 8.78 12.86
C GLU A 276 9.17 9.98 11.90
N TYR A 277 10.33 10.29 11.34
CA TYR A 277 10.48 11.36 10.36
C TYR A 277 9.67 11.09 9.08
N LEU A 278 9.76 9.86 8.53
CA LEU A 278 9.01 9.47 7.34
C LEU A 278 7.49 9.44 7.59
N ASP A 279 7.06 8.94 8.74
CA ASP A 279 5.65 8.94 9.13
C ASP A 279 5.10 10.38 9.23
N ASN A 280 5.92 11.33 9.67
CA ASN A 280 5.54 12.74 9.70
C ASN A 280 5.47 13.34 8.30
N LEU A 281 6.46 13.08 7.43
CA LEU A 281 6.40 13.49 6.02
C LEU A 281 5.14 12.96 5.33
N GLU A 282 4.80 11.69 5.55
CA GLU A 282 3.61 11.08 4.97
C GLU A 282 2.32 11.72 5.50
N LYS A 283 2.25 12.03 6.81
CA LYS A 283 1.10 12.73 7.39
C LYS A 283 0.93 14.12 6.79
N GLU A 284 2.00 14.90 6.69
CA GLU A 284 1.95 16.25 6.12
C GLU A 284 1.53 16.22 4.65
N ASP A 285 2.02 15.23 3.87
CA ASP A 285 1.61 15.01 2.47
C ASP A 285 0.11 14.70 2.36
N ARG A 286 -0.44 13.88 3.28
CA ARG A 286 -1.88 13.56 3.33
C ARG A 286 -2.75 14.74 3.76
N PHE A 287 -2.26 15.58 4.65
CA PHE A 287 -2.98 16.70 5.25
C PHE A 287 -2.61 18.07 4.65
N SER A 288 -2.02 18.11 3.45
CA SER A 288 -1.71 19.37 2.82
C SER A 288 -2.99 20.19 2.58
N VAL A 289 -3.18 21.23 3.39
CA VAL A 289 -4.26 22.21 3.22
C VAL A 289 -3.85 23.15 2.11
N GLY A 290 -4.36 22.94 0.90
CA GLY A 290 -4.17 23.88 -0.20
C GLY A 290 -5.14 25.06 -0.06
N ILE A 291 -4.65 26.25 0.26
CA ILE A 291 -5.43 27.48 0.09
C ILE A 291 -5.25 27.93 -1.35
N SER A 292 -6.26 27.76 -2.19
CA SER A 292 -6.28 28.31 -3.54
C SER A 292 -7.21 29.50 -3.60
N PHE A 293 -6.73 30.59 -4.21
CA PHE A 293 -7.56 31.76 -4.51
C PHE A 293 -8.10 31.63 -5.92
N ARG A 294 -9.41 31.43 -6.05
CA ARG A 294 -10.12 31.56 -7.32
C ARG A 294 -11.02 32.79 -7.23
N GLU A 295 -10.75 33.75 -8.07
CA GLU A 295 -11.56 34.99 -8.18
C GLU A 295 -11.79 35.75 -6.86
N LYS A 296 -10.72 36.09 -6.12
CA LYS A 296 -10.77 36.93 -4.91
C LYS A 296 -11.54 36.40 -3.69
N GLN A 297 -11.94 35.14 -3.69
CA GLN A 297 -12.47 34.49 -2.48
C GLN A 297 -11.57 33.33 -2.04
N PRO A 298 -11.26 33.21 -0.74
CA PRO A 298 -10.49 32.08 -0.24
C PRO A 298 -11.32 30.80 -0.30
N PHE A 299 -10.78 29.78 -0.98
CA PHE A 299 -11.38 28.46 -1.04
C PHE A 299 -10.52 27.47 -0.23
N PHE A 300 -11.10 26.85 0.80
CA PHE A 300 -10.45 25.82 1.57
C PHE A 300 -10.72 24.45 0.95
N SER A 301 -9.71 23.80 0.41
CA SER A 301 -9.85 22.41 -0.06
C SER A 301 -9.07 21.48 0.86
N PHE A 302 -9.77 20.51 1.46
CA PHE A 302 -9.12 19.39 2.14
C PHE A 302 -8.98 18.26 1.12
N ARG A 303 -7.75 17.85 0.82
CA ARG A 303 -7.50 16.69 -0.04
C ARG A 303 -7.07 15.52 0.83
N TYR A 304 -7.99 14.58 1.04
CA TYR A 304 -7.67 13.28 1.61
C TYR A 304 -7.27 12.36 0.46
N VAL A 305 -6.03 11.87 0.45
CA VAL A 305 -5.55 10.90 -0.54
C VAL A 305 -5.41 9.57 0.18
N PHE A 306 -6.33 8.64 -0.15
CA PHE A 306 -6.29 7.26 0.34
C PHE A 306 -5.17 6.48 -0.31
#